data_f40e7a848b0f4298fab6afeb1ae4cac9
#
_entry.id   f40e7a848b0f4298fab6afeb1ae4cac9
#
_cell.length_a   1.000
_cell.length_b   1.000
_cell.length_c   1.000
_cell.angle_alpha   90.00
_cell.angle_beta   90.00
_cell.angle_gamma   90.00
#
_symmetry.space_group_name_H-M   'P 1'
#
loop_
_entity.id
_entity.type
_entity.pdbx_description
1 polymer ?
#
loop_
_entity_poly.entity_id
_entity_poly.type
_entity_poly.pdbx_seq_one_letter_code
_entity_poly.pdbx_strand_id
1 'polypeptide(L)'
;MVAARGGADPAGNFQLRTAIEKAKAAGVPNANIDRAIAKGAGSSGADAEQFEAVRYEGYGAGGVAVLVEAFTDNRNRTAADLRLAFGKQGGNLGETGCVSYLFVQRSVVRVDLNSSKNDAEEAFVELLLALEEAGGPAVLSWQIETDGAEVVGEFADLEALQDGLRRLGLEVREWEHRWIPLTPCHLENPESVRACMRMLEMIEDLDDVRSVVSNLEVDDGLLEQILAAPS
;
A
#
# COMPACT_ATOMS: atom_id res chain seq x y z
N MET A 1 -3.48 1.16 -16.10
CA MET A 1 -3.51 2.47 -16.77
C MET A 1 -2.39 3.40 -16.31
N VAL A 2 -2.22 3.70 -15.02
CA VAL A 2 -1.15 4.62 -14.51
C VAL A 2 0.24 4.15 -14.93
N ALA A 3 0.56 2.89 -14.72
CA ALA A 3 1.86 2.31 -15.09
C ALA A 3 2.20 2.43 -16.59
N ALA A 4 1.19 2.44 -17.48
CA ALA A 4 1.40 2.56 -18.92
C ALA A 4 1.80 3.99 -19.38
N ARG A 5 1.66 5.00 -18.52
CA ARG A 5 2.11 6.39 -18.82
C ARG A 5 3.63 6.52 -18.90
N GLY A 6 4.36 5.66 -18.18
CA GLY A 6 5.82 5.58 -18.26
C GLY A 6 6.34 4.85 -19.52
N GLY A 7 5.44 4.46 -20.42
CA GLY A 7 5.70 3.70 -21.65
C GLY A 7 4.81 2.49 -21.76
N ALA A 8 4.28 2.23 -22.97
CA ALA A 8 3.38 1.11 -23.24
C ALA A 8 4.11 -0.25 -23.37
N ASP A 9 5.44 -0.23 -23.43
CA ASP A 9 6.25 -1.44 -23.55
C ASP A 9 6.62 -1.99 -22.17
N PRO A 10 6.12 -3.19 -21.79
CA PRO A 10 6.45 -3.81 -20.51
C PRO A 10 7.94 -4.14 -20.35
N ALA A 11 8.69 -4.29 -21.45
CA ALA A 11 10.13 -4.58 -21.39
C ALA A 11 10.93 -3.38 -20.86
N GLY A 12 10.49 -2.16 -21.15
CA GLY A 12 11.10 -0.92 -20.70
C GLY A 12 10.44 -0.29 -19.46
N ASN A 13 9.35 -0.87 -18.97
CA ASN A 13 8.55 -0.29 -17.88
C ASN A 13 8.22 -1.35 -16.82
N PHE A 14 9.06 -1.38 -15.77
CA PHE A 14 8.90 -2.33 -14.66
C PHE A 14 7.53 -2.22 -13.98
N GLN A 15 7.05 -0.99 -13.71
CA GLN A 15 5.74 -0.76 -13.08
C GLN A 15 4.59 -1.33 -13.94
N LEU A 16 4.70 -1.19 -15.27
CA LEU A 16 3.72 -1.77 -16.18
C LEU A 16 3.77 -3.30 -16.18
N ARG A 17 4.97 -3.89 -16.18
CA ARG A 17 5.16 -5.34 -16.09
C ARG A 17 4.53 -5.90 -14.82
N THR A 18 4.85 -5.30 -13.67
CA THR A 18 4.27 -5.67 -12.37
C THR A 18 2.75 -5.56 -12.36
N ALA A 19 2.19 -4.49 -12.91
CA ALA A 19 0.74 -4.30 -12.99
C ALA A 19 0.07 -5.36 -13.90
N ILE A 20 0.72 -5.75 -14.99
CA ILE A 20 0.24 -6.81 -15.89
C ILE A 20 0.25 -8.16 -15.18
N GLU A 21 1.31 -8.50 -14.46
CA GLU A 21 1.44 -9.74 -13.70
C GLU A 21 0.38 -9.85 -12.62
N LYS A 22 0.17 -8.79 -11.83
CA LYS A 22 -0.91 -8.71 -10.83
C LYS A 22 -2.29 -8.90 -11.46
N ALA A 23 -2.57 -8.22 -12.58
CA ALA A 23 -3.84 -8.37 -13.28
C ALA A 23 -4.07 -9.79 -13.80
N LYS A 24 -3.01 -10.47 -14.32
CA LYS A 24 -3.09 -11.86 -14.74
C LYS A 24 -3.31 -12.80 -13.57
N ALA A 25 -2.62 -12.62 -12.46
CA ALA A 25 -2.81 -13.38 -11.22
C ALA A 25 -4.24 -13.25 -10.69
N ALA A 26 -4.83 -12.05 -10.80
CA ALA A 26 -6.23 -11.79 -10.47
C ALA A 26 -7.25 -12.29 -11.53
N GLY A 27 -6.80 -13.02 -12.56
CA GLY A 27 -7.68 -13.60 -13.56
C GLY A 27 -8.26 -12.60 -14.59
N VAL A 28 -7.69 -11.40 -14.70
CA VAL A 28 -8.16 -10.40 -15.68
C VAL A 28 -7.84 -10.85 -17.11
N PRO A 29 -8.83 -10.89 -18.04
CA PRO A 29 -8.60 -11.29 -19.42
C PRO A 29 -7.56 -10.40 -20.13
N ASN A 30 -6.67 -10.99 -20.92
CA ASN A 30 -5.61 -10.25 -21.63
C ASN A 30 -6.15 -9.08 -22.48
N ALA A 31 -7.31 -9.26 -23.14
CA ALA A 31 -7.94 -8.20 -23.92
C ALA A 31 -8.33 -6.95 -23.07
N ASN A 32 -8.62 -7.14 -21.78
CA ASN A 32 -8.91 -6.04 -20.87
C ASN A 32 -7.62 -5.36 -20.41
N ILE A 33 -6.57 -6.16 -20.18
CA ILE A 33 -5.22 -5.67 -19.87
C ILE A 33 -4.70 -4.81 -21.03
N ASP A 34 -4.77 -5.32 -22.28
CA ASP A 34 -4.31 -4.60 -23.47
C ASP A 34 -5.08 -3.28 -23.68
N ARG A 35 -6.40 -3.28 -23.48
CA ARG A 35 -7.21 -2.05 -23.52
C ARG A 35 -6.81 -1.05 -22.43
N ALA A 36 -6.52 -1.52 -21.24
CA ALA A 36 -6.08 -0.67 -20.14
C ALA A 36 -4.69 -0.07 -20.41
N ILE A 37 -3.78 -0.83 -21.03
CA ILE A 37 -2.47 -0.35 -21.47
C ILE A 37 -2.63 0.72 -22.54
N ALA A 38 -3.42 0.45 -23.59
CA ALA A 38 -3.67 1.38 -24.68
C ALA A 38 -4.30 2.69 -24.18
N LYS A 39 -5.28 2.61 -23.29
CA LYS A 39 -5.91 3.77 -22.66
C LYS A 39 -4.92 4.55 -21.79
N GLY A 40 -4.07 3.87 -21.04
CA GLY A 40 -3.05 4.49 -20.19
C GLY A 40 -1.90 5.14 -20.96
N ALA A 41 -1.55 4.58 -22.12
CA ALA A 41 -0.52 5.11 -23.01
C ALA A 41 -0.98 6.30 -23.90
N GLY A 42 -2.22 6.75 -23.75
CA GLY A 42 -2.78 7.85 -24.56
C GLY A 42 -3.16 7.46 -25.99
N SER A 43 -3.22 6.15 -26.30
CA SER A 43 -3.54 5.65 -27.64
C SER A 43 -5.04 5.67 -27.98
N SER A 44 -5.89 6.12 -27.06
CA SER A 44 -7.34 6.16 -27.23
C SER A 44 -7.80 7.63 -27.28
N GLY A 45 -8.15 8.08 -28.48
CA GLY A 45 -8.90 9.26 -28.90
C GLY A 45 -9.02 10.51 -28.00
N ALA A 46 -9.42 11.62 -28.61
CA ALA A 46 -9.48 12.98 -28.05
C ALA A 46 -10.39 13.20 -26.81
N ASP A 47 -11.12 12.18 -26.33
CA ASP A 47 -12.03 12.22 -25.17
C ASP A 47 -11.58 11.32 -24.00
N ALA A 48 -10.33 10.90 -23.95
CA ALA A 48 -9.83 10.14 -22.81
C ALA A 48 -9.76 11.06 -21.59
N GLU A 49 -10.70 10.91 -20.66
CA GLU A 49 -10.64 11.49 -19.31
C GLU A 49 -9.23 11.36 -18.78
N GLN A 50 -8.59 12.51 -18.51
CA GLN A 50 -7.18 12.54 -18.10
C GLN A 50 -7.09 12.20 -16.62
N PHE A 51 -7.17 10.93 -16.28
CA PHE A 51 -6.88 10.50 -14.92
C PHE A 51 -5.43 10.79 -14.54
N GLU A 52 -5.24 11.30 -13.36
CA GLU A 52 -3.93 11.60 -12.80
C GLU A 52 -3.77 11.00 -11.40
N ALA A 53 -2.55 10.62 -11.06
CA ALA A 53 -2.21 10.22 -9.71
C ALA A 53 -1.98 11.48 -8.86
N VAL A 54 -2.70 11.60 -7.77
CA VAL A 54 -2.63 12.73 -6.85
C VAL A 54 -2.47 12.20 -5.44
N ARG A 55 -1.63 12.87 -4.65
CA ARG A 55 -1.49 12.59 -3.23
C ARG A 55 -2.16 13.68 -2.42
N TYR A 56 -2.90 13.26 -1.41
CA TYR A 56 -3.51 14.12 -0.41
C TYR A 56 -2.97 13.77 0.97
N GLU A 57 -2.93 14.76 1.83
CA GLU A 57 -2.32 14.68 3.15
C GLU A 57 -3.24 15.32 4.17
N GLY A 58 -3.29 14.74 5.37
CA GLY A 58 -4.14 15.29 6.43
C GLY A 58 -3.87 14.67 7.78
N TYR A 59 -4.63 15.16 8.75
CA TYR A 59 -4.58 14.69 10.14
C TYR A 59 -5.94 14.17 10.55
N GLY A 60 -5.98 12.99 11.15
CA GLY A 60 -7.11 12.41 11.83
C GLY A 60 -7.25 12.87 13.28
N ALA A 61 -8.25 12.34 13.96
CA ALA A 61 -8.46 12.57 15.38
C ALA A 61 -7.19 12.18 16.17
N GLY A 62 -6.84 12.99 17.17
CA GLY A 62 -5.65 12.77 17.99
C GLY A 62 -4.31 13.09 17.31
N GLY A 63 -4.33 13.69 16.12
CA GLY A 63 -3.12 14.09 15.39
C GLY A 63 -2.50 12.98 14.55
N VAL A 64 -3.24 11.91 14.28
CA VAL A 64 -2.81 10.82 13.39
C VAL A 64 -2.56 11.36 11.99
N ALA A 65 -1.35 11.19 11.49
CA ALA A 65 -1.00 11.56 10.12
C ALA A 65 -1.61 10.56 9.12
N VAL A 66 -2.19 11.08 8.04
CA VAL A 66 -2.82 10.26 6.99
C VAL A 66 -2.35 10.71 5.62
N LEU A 67 -1.85 9.76 4.84
CA LEU A 67 -1.42 9.92 3.46
C LEU A 67 -2.38 9.15 2.56
N VAL A 68 -2.95 9.82 1.56
CA VAL A 68 -3.92 9.24 0.63
C VAL A 68 -3.38 9.33 -0.79
N GLU A 69 -3.30 8.21 -1.48
CA GLU A 69 -3.02 8.19 -2.91
C GLU A 69 -4.32 7.99 -3.68
N ALA A 70 -4.61 8.90 -4.57
CA ALA A 70 -5.80 8.89 -5.40
C ALA A 70 -5.45 8.86 -6.89
N PHE A 71 -6.37 8.32 -7.69
CA PHE A 71 -6.29 8.33 -9.14
C PHE A 71 -7.58 8.88 -9.69
N THR A 72 -7.57 10.12 -10.11
CA THR A 72 -8.78 10.89 -10.41
C THR A 72 -8.66 11.66 -11.72
N ASP A 73 -9.80 11.87 -12.35
CA ASP A 73 -10.00 12.78 -13.46
C ASP A 73 -10.41 14.20 -12.99
N ASN A 74 -10.73 14.35 -11.68
CA ASN A 74 -11.19 15.61 -11.10
C ASN A 74 -10.68 15.83 -9.67
N ARG A 75 -9.53 16.48 -9.53
CA ARG A 75 -8.90 16.79 -8.24
C ARG A 75 -9.82 17.54 -7.26
N ASN A 76 -10.67 18.42 -7.79
CA ASN A 76 -11.54 19.24 -6.93
C ASN A 76 -12.66 18.39 -6.30
N ARG A 77 -13.23 17.47 -7.07
CA ARG A 77 -14.21 16.50 -6.57
C ARG A 77 -13.57 15.65 -5.47
N THR A 78 -12.45 14.98 -5.77
CA THR A 78 -11.74 14.12 -4.82
C THR A 78 -11.34 14.89 -3.56
N ALA A 79 -10.82 16.11 -3.69
CA ALA A 79 -10.48 16.94 -2.54
C ALA A 79 -11.70 17.33 -1.70
N ALA A 80 -12.87 17.55 -2.32
CA ALA A 80 -14.11 17.84 -1.60
C ALA A 80 -14.61 16.63 -0.81
N ASP A 81 -14.58 15.44 -1.43
CA ASP A 81 -14.98 14.18 -0.81
C ASP A 81 -14.05 13.83 0.36
N LEU A 82 -12.74 13.99 0.18
CA LEU A 82 -11.75 13.81 1.25
C LEU A 82 -11.96 14.80 2.40
N ARG A 83 -12.21 16.12 2.12
CA ARG A 83 -12.51 17.08 3.19
C ARG A 83 -13.73 16.68 4.00
N LEU A 84 -14.74 16.14 3.32
CA LEU A 84 -15.94 15.66 3.99
C LEU A 84 -15.63 14.44 4.87
N ALA A 85 -14.87 13.47 4.38
CA ALA A 85 -14.48 12.26 5.13
C ALA A 85 -13.66 12.62 6.37
N PHE A 86 -12.61 13.42 6.20
CA PHE A 86 -11.80 13.92 7.32
C PHE A 86 -12.65 14.70 8.34
N GLY A 87 -13.43 15.68 7.87
CA GLY A 87 -14.18 16.59 8.73
C GLY A 87 -15.28 15.91 9.55
N LYS A 88 -15.95 14.89 9.02
CA LYS A 88 -16.98 14.14 9.74
C LYS A 88 -16.48 13.45 11.02
N GLN A 89 -15.21 13.11 11.07
CA GLN A 89 -14.58 12.36 12.15
C GLN A 89 -13.59 13.21 12.96
N GLY A 90 -13.68 14.55 12.85
CA GLY A 90 -12.84 15.47 13.60
C GLY A 90 -11.40 15.58 13.09
N GLY A 91 -11.13 15.10 11.88
CA GLY A 91 -9.87 15.27 11.19
C GLY A 91 -9.87 16.50 10.28
N ASN A 92 -8.76 16.72 9.59
CA ASN A 92 -8.57 17.85 8.69
C ASN A 92 -7.69 17.46 7.50
N LEU A 93 -8.17 17.71 6.28
CA LEU A 93 -7.34 17.64 5.07
C LEU A 93 -6.38 18.83 5.08
N GLY A 94 -5.08 18.55 5.01
CA GLY A 94 -4.02 19.54 5.04
C GLY A 94 -3.52 19.95 3.66
N GLU A 95 -2.44 20.71 3.65
CA GLU A 95 -1.71 21.05 2.42
C GLU A 95 -0.68 19.96 2.09
N THR A 96 -0.28 19.89 0.83
CA THR A 96 0.77 18.97 0.37
C THR A 96 2.07 19.21 1.14
N GLY A 97 2.67 18.14 1.68
CA GLY A 97 3.88 18.19 2.49
C GLY A 97 3.63 18.28 4.00
N CYS A 98 2.37 18.34 4.45
CA CYS A 98 2.08 18.48 5.88
C CYS A 98 2.34 17.20 6.68
N VAL A 99 2.29 16.01 6.07
CA VAL A 99 2.55 14.72 6.75
C VAL A 99 3.52 13.81 6.01
N SER A 100 3.81 14.03 4.72
CA SER A 100 4.62 13.11 3.91
C SER A 100 6.03 12.86 4.45
N TYR A 101 6.60 13.81 5.22
CA TYR A 101 7.88 13.64 5.91
C TYR A 101 7.86 12.59 7.04
N LEU A 102 6.67 12.20 7.49
CA LEU A 102 6.48 11.15 8.50
C LEU A 102 6.41 9.75 7.88
N PHE A 103 6.50 9.64 6.57
CA PHE A 103 6.40 8.40 5.84
C PHE A 103 7.60 8.22 4.91
N VAL A 104 7.91 6.97 4.61
CA VAL A 104 8.93 6.59 3.63
C VAL A 104 8.35 5.53 2.70
N GLN A 105 8.72 5.58 1.43
CA GLN A 105 8.35 4.50 0.51
C GLN A 105 9.34 3.33 0.67
N ARG A 106 8.80 2.13 0.75
CA ARG A 106 9.53 0.87 0.85
C ARG A 106 9.02 -0.15 -0.17
N SER A 107 9.86 -1.11 -0.46
CA SER A 107 9.47 -2.34 -1.15
C SER A 107 8.86 -3.30 -0.14
N VAL A 108 7.70 -3.83 -0.44
CA VAL A 108 7.00 -4.81 0.38
C VAL A 108 6.71 -6.03 -0.46
N VAL A 109 7.10 -7.20 0.04
CA VAL A 109 6.87 -8.50 -0.63
C VAL A 109 6.21 -9.44 0.36
N ARG A 110 5.07 -10.02 -0.01
CA ARG A 110 4.37 -11.05 0.76
C ARG A 110 4.66 -12.42 0.17
N VAL A 111 4.98 -13.35 1.05
CA VAL A 111 5.30 -14.75 0.70
C VAL A 111 4.44 -15.72 1.48
N ASP A 112 4.20 -16.90 0.91
CA ASP A 112 3.59 -18.00 1.62
C ASP A 112 4.58 -18.71 2.53
N LEU A 113 4.13 -19.04 3.73
CA LEU A 113 4.85 -19.92 4.64
C LEU A 113 4.08 -21.24 4.80
N ASN A 114 4.61 -22.29 4.18
CA ASN A 114 3.99 -23.63 4.17
C ASN A 114 4.18 -24.43 5.46
N SER A 115 4.56 -23.81 6.59
CA SER A 115 4.96 -24.50 7.83
C SER A 115 4.07 -24.14 9.04
N SER A 116 4.02 -25.05 10.02
CA SER A 116 3.36 -24.79 11.30
C SER A 116 4.07 -23.67 12.07
N LYS A 117 3.29 -22.80 12.74
CA LYS A 117 3.73 -21.50 13.28
C LYS A 117 5.02 -21.47 14.12
N ASN A 118 5.38 -22.52 14.83
CA ASN A 118 6.51 -22.49 15.76
C ASN A 118 7.88 -22.80 15.11
N ASP A 119 7.88 -23.56 13.99
CA ASP A 119 9.11 -23.84 13.24
C ASP A 119 9.29 -22.89 12.06
N ALA A 120 8.25 -22.13 11.72
CA ALA A 120 8.23 -21.24 10.56
C ALA A 120 9.09 -20.00 10.78
N GLU A 121 9.09 -19.43 11.97
CA GLU A 121 9.80 -18.17 12.25
C GLU A 121 11.31 -18.35 12.20
N GLU A 122 11.86 -19.37 12.91
CA GLU A 122 13.31 -19.64 12.89
C GLU A 122 13.78 -19.98 11.48
N ALA A 123 13.06 -20.88 10.78
CA ALA A 123 13.39 -21.22 9.40
C ALA A 123 13.30 -20.03 8.45
N PHE A 124 12.35 -19.14 8.65
CA PHE A 124 12.19 -17.94 7.83
C PHE A 124 13.34 -16.95 8.06
N VAL A 125 13.74 -16.73 9.31
CA VAL A 125 14.91 -15.89 9.65
C VAL A 125 16.19 -16.45 9.02
N GLU A 126 16.40 -17.77 9.06
CA GLU A 126 17.55 -18.41 8.40
C GLU A 126 17.54 -18.15 6.88
N LEU A 127 16.36 -18.21 6.23
CA LEU A 127 16.24 -17.89 4.80
C LEU A 127 16.58 -16.42 4.50
N LEU A 128 16.13 -15.48 5.34
CA LEU A 128 16.44 -14.07 5.15
C LEU A 128 17.95 -13.79 5.35
N LEU A 129 18.58 -14.43 6.33
CA LEU A 129 20.04 -14.36 6.51
C LEU A 129 20.77 -14.93 5.30
N ALA A 130 20.33 -16.08 4.78
CA ALA A 130 20.91 -16.66 3.56
C ALA A 130 20.75 -15.75 2.32
N LEU A 131 19.66 -14.97 2.24
CA LEU A 131 19.48 -13.96 1.20
C LEU A 131 20.58 -12.90 1.27
N GLU A 132 20.83 -12.34 2.45
CA GLU A 132 21.83 -11.29 2.64
C GLU A 132 23.24 -11.83 2.44
N GLU A 133 23.58 -13.02 2.95
CA GLU A 133 24.88 -13.68 2.77
C GLU A 133 25.19 -13.98 1.30
N ALA A 134 24.17 -14.26 0.50
CA ALA A 134 24.28 -14.45 -0.96
C ALA A 134 24.45 -13.13 -1.75
N GLY A 135 24.58 -11.98 -1.05
CA GLY A 135 24.67 -10.66 -1.67
C GLY A 135 23.35 -10.16 -2.22
N GLY A 136 22.23 -10.65 -1.71
CA GLY A 136 20.89 -10.15 -2.02
C GLY A 136 20.61 -8.78 -1.38
N PRO A 137 19.43 -8.21 -1.62
CA PRO A 137 19.03 -6.93 -1.05
C PRO A 137 18.87 -7.03 0.46
N ALA A 138 19.15 -5.92 1.16
CA ALA A 138 18.97 -5.83 2.60
C ALA A 138 17.49 -5.92 2.98
N VAL A 139 17.20 -6.74 4.00
CA VAL A 139 15.89 -6.84 4.62
C VAL A 139 15.82 -5.86 5.79
N LEU A 140 14.94 -4.86 5.69
CA LEU A 140 14.81 -3.82 6.71
C LEU A 140 13.95 -4.26 7.89
N SER A 141 12.88 -4.99 7.59
CA SER A 141 12.01 -5.60 8.57
C SER A 141 11.21 -6.74 7.94
N TRP A 142 10.65 -7.58 8.79
CA TRP A 142 9.76 -8.65 8.38
C TRP A 142 8.73 -8.92 9.48
N GLN A 143 7.59 -9.49 9.09
CA GLN A 143 6.53 -9.88 10.00
C GLN A 143 5.87 -11.17 9.52
N ILE A 144 5.66 -12.11 10.45
CA ILE A 144 4.88 -13.32 10.16
C ILE A 144 3.41 -13.03 10.39
N GLU A 145 2.61 -13.33 9.37
CA GLU A 145 1.16 -13.22 9.38
C GLU A 145 0.51 -14.60 9.51
N THR A 146 -0.81 -14.64 9.53
CA THR A 146 -1.56 -15.92 9.75
C THR A 146 -1.33 -16.90 8.58
N ASP A 147 -1.11 -16.40 7.38
CA ASP A 147 -1.04 -17.17 6.13
C ASP A 147 0.26 -16.95 5.34
N GLY A 148 1.27 -16.32 5.95
CA GLY A 148 2.52 -16.06 5.29
C GLY A 148 3.46 -15.14 6.05
N ALA A 149 4.32 -14.43 5.32
CA ALA A 149 5.16 -13.39 5.88
C ALA A 149 5.23 -12.18 4.95
N GLU A 150 5.38 -11.00 5.54
CA GLU A 150 5.67 -9.76 4.86
C GLU A 150 7.14 -9.41 5.06
N VAL A 151 7.84 -9.06 3.97
CA VAL A 151 9.26 -8.65 3.96
C VAL A 151 9.36 -7.26 3.39
N VAL A 152 10.06 -6.39 4.11
CA VAL A 152 10.25 -4.98 3.74
C VAL A 152 11.72 -4.74 3.38
N GLY A 153 11.95 -4.11 2.23
CA GLY A 153 13.26 -3.71 1.75
C GLY A 153 13.31 -2.25 1.30
N GLU A 154 14.47 -1.81 0.83
CA GLU A 154 14.63 -0.47 0.27
C GLU A 154 13.75 -0.29 -0.97
N PHE A 155 13.29 0.93 -1.21
CA PHE A 155 12.40 1.26 -2.34
C PHE A 155 12.94 0.78 -3.70
N ALA A 156 14.25 0.91 -3.90
CA ALA A 156 14.89 0.53 -5.17
C ALA A 156 14.98 -0.98 -5.39
N ASP A 157 14.83 -1.79 -4.33
CA ASP A 157 15.17 -3.20 -4.34
C ASP A 157 13.98 -4.14 -4.55
N LEU A 158 12.80 -3.63 -4.94
CA LEU A 158 11.58 -4.44 -5.07
C LEU A 158 11.76 -5.68 -5.95
N GLU A 159 12.37 -5.52 -7.13
CA GLU A 159 12.61 -6.62 -8.07
C GLU A 159 13.65 -7.60 -7.50
N ALA A 160 14.74 -7.08 -6.97
CA ALA A 160 15.81 -7.89 -6.38
C ALA A 160 15.32 -8.69 -5.16
N LEU A 161 14.48 -8.07 -4.30
CA LEU A 161 13.89 -8.72 -3.14
C LEU A 161 12.94 -9.85 -3.55
N GLN A 162 12.06 -9.58 -4.51
CA GLN A 162 11.14 -10.57 -5.06
C GLN A 162 11.88 -11.76 -5.67
N ASP A 163 12.89 -11.51 -6.51
CA ASP A 163 13.68 -12.54 -7.14
C ASP A 163 14.55 -13.32 -6.14
N GLY A 164 15.05 -12.64 -5.13
CA GLY A 164 15.80 -13.25 -4.05
C GLY A 164 14.95 -14.26 -3.26
N LEU A 165 13.76 -13.85 -2.82
CA LEU A 165 12.82 -14.70 -2.08
C LEU A 165 12.35 -15.90 -2.92
N ARG A 166 12.09 -15.71 -4.21
CA ARG A 166 11.76 -16.83 -5.13
C ARG A 166 12.92 -17.82 -5.29
N ARG A 167 14.16 -17.35 -5.35
CA ARG A 167 15.35 -18.23 -5.42
C ARG A 167 15.53 -19.08 -4.17
N LEU A 168 15.08 -18.60 -3.01
CA LEU A 168 15.04 -19.37 -1.76
C LEU A 168 13.87 -20.36 -1.69
N GLY A 169 13.05 -20.45 -2.75
CA GLY A 169 11.92 -21.37 -2.85
C GLY A 169 10.63 -20.87 -2.20
N LEU A 170 10.59 -19.59 -1.81
CA LEU A 170 9.38 -18.99 -1.27
C LEU A 170 8.40 -18.60 -2.40
N GLU A 171 7.13 -18.90 -2.20
CA GLU A 171 6.07 -18.50 -3.12
C GLU A 171 5.69 -17.03 -2.84
N VAL A 172 6.03 -16.14 -3.79
CA VAL A 172 5.71 -14.72 -3.72
C VAL A 172 4.28 -14.49 -4.19
N ARG A 173 3.40 -14.05 -3.29
CA ARG A 173 1.99 -13.75 -3.59
C ARG A 173 1.81 -12.33 -4.09
N GLU A 174 2.35 -11.36 -3.34
CA GLU A 174 2.15 -9.94 -3.59
C GLU A 174 3.45 -9.18 -3.45
N TRP A 175 3.58 -8.09 -4.19
CA TRP A 175 4.70 -7.16 -4.11
C TRP A 175 4.25 -5.78 -4.54
N GLU A 176 4.72 -4.77 -3.82
CA GLU A 176 4.38 -3.38 -4.11
C GLU A 176 5.38 -2.40 -3.50
N HIS A 177 5.31 -1.16 -3.96
CA HIS A 177 5.85 -0.04 -3.20
C HIS A 177 4.75 0.47 -2.27
N ARG A 178 5.06 0.56 -0.98
CA ARG A 178 4.12 1.03 0.05
C ARG A 178 4.75 2.16 0.85
N TRP A 179 3.93 3.12 1.23
CA TRP A 179 4.31 4.10 2.23
C TRP A 179 4.26 3.45 3.62
N ILE A 180 5.33 3.64 4.39
CA ILE A 180 5.44 3.10 5.74
C ILE A 180 5.69 4.27 6.69
N PRO A 181 4.97 4.38 7.82
CA PRO A 181 5.21 5.43 8.79
C PRO A 181 6.58 5.25 9.46
N LEU A 182 7.31 6.37 9.62
CA LEU A 182 8.60 6.41 10.32
C LEU A 182 8.42 6.52 11.85
N THR A 183 7.32 7.15 12.26
CA THR A 183 7.02 7.40 13.68
C THR A 183 5.55 7.12 13.92
N PRO A 184 5.23 6.19 14.82
CA PRO A 184 3.86 5.90 15.18
C PRO A 184 3.21 7.05 15.95
N CYS A 185 1.89 7.15 15.85
CA CYS A 185 1.04 8.00 16.66
C CYS A 185 0.17 7.11 17.54
N HIS A 186 0.60 6.93 18.79
CA HIS A 186 -0.13 6.12 19.76
C HIS A 186 -1.39 6.84 20.25
N LEU A 187 -2.55 6.20 20.05
CA LEU A 187 -3.81 6.67 20.61
C LEU A 187 -4.29 5.77 21.73
N GLU A 188 -4.53 6.37 22.90
CA GLU A 188 -5.05 5.69 24.08
C GLU A 188 -6.56 5.94 24.30
N ASN A 189 -7.10 7.01 23.69
CA ASN A 189 -8.50 7.36 23.84
C ASN A 189 -9.38 6.55 22.86
N PRO A 190 -10.32 5.68 23.36
CA PRO A 190 -11.16 4.83 22.52
C PRO A 190 -12.03 5.62 21.52
N GLU A 191 -12.50 6.82 21.89
CA GLU A 191 -13.31 7.65 20.99
C GLU A 191 -12.50 8.19 19.83
N SER A 192 -11.26 8.64 20.09
CA SER A 192 -10.34 9.12 19.07
C SER A 192 -9.92 7.98 18.12
N VAL A 193 -9.67 6.79 18.66
CA VAL A 193 -9.36 5.59 17.86
C VAL A 193 -10.53 5.25 16.94
N ARG A 194 -11.75 5.15 17.48
CA ARG A 194 -12.95 4.88 16.67
C ARG A 194 -13.19 5.93 15.58
N ALA A 195 -13.02 7.21 15.94
CA ALA A 195 -13.16 8.29 14.98
C ALA A 195 -12.12 8.18 13.86
N CYS A 196 -10.86 7.89 14.21
CA CYS A 196 -9.79 7.71 13.23
C CYS A 196 -10.05 6.51 12.32
N MET A 197 -10.41 5.34 12.87
CA MET A 197 -10.71 4.14 12.09
C MET A 197 -11.89 4.36 11.12
N ARG A 198 -12.99 4.97 11.58
CA ARG A 198 -14.12 5.31 10.70
C ARG A 198 -13.74 6.31 9.60
N MET A 199 -12.85 7.23 9.91
CA MET A 199 -12.33 8.16 8.91
C MET A 199 -11.54 7.43 7.83
N LEU A 200 -10.64 6.52 8.22
CA LEU A 200 -9.85 5.73 7.28
C LEU A 200 -10.76 4.87 6.38
N GLU A 201 -11.73 4.16 6.95
CA GLU A 201 -12.74 3.41 6.20
C GLU A 201 -13.50 4.30 5.20
N MET A 202 -13.98 5.47 5.65
CA MET A 202 -14.68 6.40 4.77
C MET A 202 -13.82 6.92 3.62
N ILE A 203 -12.51 7.06 3.83
CA ILE A 203 -11.56 7.50 2.80
C ILE A 203 -11.29 6.35 1.84
N GLU A 204 -11.11 5.13 2.32
CA GLU A 204 -10.89 3.92 1.52
C GLU A 204 -12.08 3.60 0.60
N ASP A 205 -13.31 3.89 1.05
CA ASP A 205 -14.54 3.69 0.28
C ASP A 205 -14.72 4.69 -0.89
N LEU A 206 -13.88 5.71 -1.01
CA LEU A 206 -13.97 6.67 -2.10
C LEU A 206 -13.43 6.07 -3.42
N ASP A 207 -14.21 6.15 -4.49
CA ASP A 207 -13.90 5.54 -5.80
C ASP A 207 -12.55 5.99 -6.40
N ASP A 208 -12.14 7.24 -6.13
CA ASP A 208 -10.89 7.80 -6.63
C ASP A 208 -9.68 7.39 -5.78
N VAL A 209 -9.88 6.85 -4.57
CA VAL A 209 -8.80 6.48 -3.65
C VAL A 209 -8.23 5.10 -4.00
N ARG A 210 -6.92 4.99 -3.96
CA ARG A 210 -6.17 3.76 -4.24
C ARG A 210 -5.54 3.15 -3.00
N SER A 211 -4.98 4.02 -2.17
CA SER A 211 -4.36 3.60 -0.92
C SER A 211 -4.50 4.69 0.13
N VAL A 212 -4.68 4.26 1.36
CA VAL A 212 -4.67 5.10 2.55
C VAL A 212 -3.64 4.52 3.50
N VAL A 213 -2.75 5.36 3.98
CA VAL A 213 -1.75 4.98 4.98
C VAL A 213 -1.82 5.95 6.12
N SER A 214 -1.77 5.44 7.34
CA SER A 214 -1.72 6.24 8.54
C SER A 214 -0.58 5.82 9.45
N ASN A 215 -0.19 6.68 10.36
CA ASN A 215 0.73 6.33 11.43
C ASN A 215 0.02 5.99 12.75
N LEU A 216 -1.28 5.67 12.68
CA LEU A 216 -2.05 5.24 13.83
C LEU A 216 -1.45 3.97 14.43
N GLU A 217 -1.20 3.98 15.72
CA GLU A 217 -0.85 2.80 16.51
C GLU A 217 -1.77 2.72 17.71
N VAL A 218 -2.32 1.54 17.96
CA VAL A 218 -3.29 1.25 19.02
C VAL A 218 -2.84 0.00 19.76
N ASP A 219 -2.93 0.01 21.08
CA ASP A 219 -2.70 -1.18 21.89
C ASP A 219 -3.71 -2.29 21.55
N ASP A 220 -3.24 -3.54 21.44
CA ASP A 220 -4.06 -4.67 21.04
C ASP A 220 -5.28 -4.87 21.96
N GLY A 221 -5.10 -4.71 23.27
CA GLY A 221 -6.19 -4.84 24.23
C GLY A 221 -7.24 -3.73 24.07
N LEU A 222 -6.84 -2.51 23.72
CA LEU A 222 -7.76 -1.43 23.39
C LEU A 222 -8.49 -1.69 22.07
N LEU A 223 -7.79 -2.20 21.07
CA LEU A 223 -8.35 -2.54 19.77
C LEU A 223 -9.42 -3.63 19.90
N GLU A 224 -9.13 -4.70 20.64
CA GLU A 224 -10.11 -5.76 20.93
C GLU A 224 -11.36 -5.23 21.64
N GLN A 225 -11.19 -4.34 22.63
CA GLN A 225 -12.32 -3.72 23.31
C GLN A 225 -13.17 -2.85 22.37
N ILE A 226 -12.54 -2.14 21.46
CA ILE A 226 -13.22 -1.29 20.47
C ILE A 226 -14.03 -2.14 19.48
N LEU A 227 -13.44 -3.23 18.99
CA LEU A 227 -14.08 -4.14 18.04
C LEU A 227 -15.20 -4.98 18.68
N ALA A 228 -15.08 -5.31 19.95
CA ALA A 228 -16.11 -6.07 20.68
C ALA A 228 -17.32 -5.21 21.13
N ALA A 229 -17.20 -3.87 21.14
CA ALA A 229 -18.28 -2.98 21.52
C ALA A 229 -19.29 -2.85 20.36
N PRO A 230 -20.60 -3.04 20.59
CA PRO A 230 -21.61 -2.82 19.55
C PRO A 230 -21.60 -1.35 19.11
N SER A 231 -21.73 -1.14 17.81
CA SER A 231 -21.76 0.16 17.12
C SER A 231 -22.98 0.99 17.51
#